data_164ff251be4ae82ef1104cd69bbb29d7
#
_entry.id   164ff251be4ae82ef1104cd69bbb29d7
#
_cell.length_a   1.000
_cell.length_b   1.000
_cell.length_c   1.000
_cell.angle_alpha   90.00
_cell.angle_beta   90.00
_cell.angle_gamma   90.00
#
_symmetry.space_group_name_H-M   'P 1'
#
loop_
_entity.id
_entity.type
_entity.pdbx_description
1 polymer ?
#
loop_
_entity_poly.entity_id
_entity_poly.type
_entity_poly.pdbx_seq_one_letter_code
_entity_poly.pdbx_strand_id
1 'polypeptide(L)'
;LRMIGTAKESIVLSTFDLRADDSGTDLIAALNHAAEKGVKIRLLIDGIYQKLFLDGSRDFQALAARDNVEVGIYNPITPLNLFRLNYRMHDKYVIVDDKMYLLGGRNSNDIFLGDKTTGINMDRDILVYDTSAGKGESLQQLEQYFQKIWAESSVKSKGQGRNAEEKYYVQYQSLEERYTSL
;
A
#
# COMPACT_ATOMS: atom_id res chain seq x y z
N LEU A 1 -5.64 -7.82 5.72
CA LEU A 1 -6.93 -7.24 5.30
C LEU A 1 -7.77 -6.80 6.51
N ARG A 2 -8.03 -7.68 7.51
CA ARG A 2 -8.89 -7.34 8.68
C ARG A 2 -8.46 -6.06 9.40
N MET A 3 -7.16 -5.85 9.61
CA MET A 3 -6.63 -4.64 10.25
C MET A 3 -6.96 -3.37 9.43
N ILE A 4 -6.81 -3.42 8.11
CA ILE A 4 -7.19 -2.32 7.20
C ILE A 4 -8.69 -2.02 7.30
N GLY A 5 -9.53 -3.06 7.35
CA GLY A 5 -10.99 -2.91 7.49
C GLY A 5 -11.44 -2.25 8.80
N THR A 6 -10.58 -2.16 9.83
CA THR A 6 -10.89 -1.46 11.09
C THR A 6 -10.51 0.02 11.09
N ALA A 7 -9.82 0.50 10.06
CA ALA A 7 -9.36 1.88 9.96
C ALA A 7 -10.53 2.87 9.97
N LYS A 8 -10.33 3.98 10.69
CA LYS A 8 -11.31 5.08 10.82
C LYS A 8 -10.76 6.43 10.40
N GLU A 9 -9.45 6.63 10.53
CA GLU A 9 -8.78 7.91 10.34
C GLU A 9 -7.69 7.84 9.28
N SER A 10 -6.75 6.90 9.41
CA SER A 10 -5.58 6.84 8.54
C SER A 10 -5.03 5.45 8.34
N ILE A 11 -4.44 5.24 7.15
CA ILE A 11 -3.62 4.08 6.83
C ILE A 11 -2.31 4.57 6.21
N VAL A 12 -1.20 4.06 6.73
CA VAL A 12 0.11 4.15 6.09
C VAL A 12 0.52 2.75 5.69
N LEU A 13 0.81 2.53 4.42
CA LEU A 13 1.31 1.26 3.91
C LEU A 13 2.61 1.47 3.16
N SER A 14 3.68 0.80 3.58
CA SER A 14 4.93 0.71 2.84
C SER A 14 5.13 -0.73 2.38
N THR A 15 5.35 -0.94 1.10
CA THR A 15 5.49 -2.27 0.53
C THR A 15 6.48 -2.30 -0.63
N PHE A 16 7.35 -3.32 -0.64
CA PHE A 16 8.35 -3.50 -1.68
C PHE A 16 7.72 -4.06 -2.96
N ASP A 17 7.05 -5.21 -2.87
CA ASP A 17 6.48 -5.94 -4.02
C ASP A 17 4.97 -6.08 -3.84
N LEU A 18 4.23 -5.12 -4.38
CA LEU A 18 2.79 -5.19 -4.55
C LEU A 18 2.49 -5.52 -6.02
N ARG A 19 1.65 -6.51 -6.25
CA ARG A 19 1.24 -6.93 -7.59
C ARG A 19 -0.26 -6.84 -7.76
N ALA A 20 -0.71 -6.73 -9.01
CA ALA A 20 -2.13 -6.82 -9.35
C ALA A 20 -2.53 -8.29 -9.63
N ASP A 21 -2.10 -9.21 -8.75
CA ASP A 21 -2.57 -10.59 -8.66
C ASP A 21 -3.75 -10.68 -7.67
N ASP A 22 -4.21 -11.89 -7.35
CA ASP A 22 -5.40 -12.05 -6.50
C ASP A 22 -5.22 -11.42 -5.12
N SER A 23 -4.14 -11.76 -4.41
CA SER A 23 -3.87 -11.21 -3.06
C SER A 23 -3.60 -9.71 -3.06
N GLY A 24 -2.90 -9.21 -4.06
CA GLY A 24 -2.64 -7.78 -4.18
C GLY A 24 -3.89 -6.99 -4.58
N THR A 25 -4.76 -7.58 -5.40
CA THR A 25 -6.06 -6.97 -5.74
C THR A 25 -7.00 -6.96 -4.52
N ASP A 26 -6.98 -7.99 -3.67
CA ASP A 26 -7.69 -7.99 -2.38
C ASP A 26 -7.22 -6.85 -1.47
N LEU A 27 -5.91 -6.62 -1.43
CA LEU A 27 -5.35 -5.50 -0.67
C LEU A 27 -5.80 -4.15 -1.26
N ILE A 28 -5.75 -3.99 -2.59
CA ILE A 28 -6.22 -2.79 -3.28
C ILE A 28 -7.72 -2.56 -3.01
N ALA A 29 -8.53 -3.62 -3.01
CA ALA A 29 -9.96 -3.55 -2.70
C ALA A 29 -10.20 -3.10 -1.25
N ALA A 30 -9.46 -3.64 -0.28
CA ALA A 30 -9.56 -3.24 1.12
C ALA A 30 -9.15 -1.77 1.33
N LEU A 31 -8.11 -1.30 0.67
CA LEU A 31 -7.68 0.10 0.70
C LEU A 31 -8.73 1.01 0.03
N ASN A 32 -9.29 0.58 -1.11
CA ASN A 32 -10.35 1.31 -1.80
C ASN A 32 -11.60 1.48 -0.91
N HIS A 33 -12.02 0.41 -0.24
CA HIS A 33 -13.13 0.43 0.71
C HIS A 33 -12.89 1.38 1.90
N ALA A 34 -11.67 1.37 2.46
CA ALA A 34 -11.28 2.31 3.51
C ALA A 34 -11.31 3.77 2.99
N ALA A 35 -10.80 4.01 1.79
CA ALA A 35 -10.81 5.32 1.16
C ALA A 35 -12.25 5.81 0.90
N GLU A 36 -13.16 4.94 0.46
CA GLU A 36 -14.59 5.25 0.28
C GLU A 36 -15.24 5.74 1.59
N LYS A 37 -14.79 5.22 2.72
CA LYS A 37 -15.23 5.65 4.06
C LYS A 37 -14.54 6.92 4.57
N GLY A 38 -13.72 7.57 3.75
CA GLY A 38 -13.03 8.81 4.09
C GLY A 38 -11.71 8.64 4.82
N VAL A 39 -11.20 7.39 4.97
CA VAL A 39 -9.89 7.13 5.58
C VAL A 39 -8.78 7.71 4.70
N LYS A 40 -7.85 8.46 5.29
CA LYS A 40 -6.68 9.00 4.60
C LYS A 40 -5.63 7.91 4.41
N ILE A 41 -5.17 7.72 3.18
CA ILE A 41 -4.23 6.65 2.86
C ILE A 41 -2.94 7.23 2.27
N ARG A 42 -1.80 6.81 2.82
CA ARG A 42 -0.48 7.02 2.21
C ARG A 42 0.15 5.67 1.88
N LEU A 43 0.39 5.46 0.60
CA LEU A 43 0.93 4.23 0.05
C LEU A 43 2.31 4.48 -0.54
N LEU A 44 3.35 3.88 0.03
CA LEU A 44 4.72 3.95 -0.47
C LEU A 44 5.12 2.62 -1.12
N ILE A 45 5.49 2.66 -2.40
CA ILE A 45 5.81 1.47 -3.19
C ILE A 45 7.17 1.62 -3.85
N ASP A 46 7.92 0.53 -3.97
CA ASP A 46 9.16 0.52 -4.75
C ASP A 46 8.90 0.72 -6.25
N GLY A 47 9.73 1.53 -6.88
CA GLY A 47 9.52 1.94 -8.28
C GLY A 47 9.71 0.85 -9.32
N ILE A 48 10.50 -0.21 -9.04
CA ILE A 48 10.62 -1.37 -9.95
C ILE A 48 9.30 -2.13 -9.98
N TYR A 49 8.79 -2.51 -8.82
CA TYR A 49 7.58 -3.32 -8.72
C TYR A 49 6.34 -2.55 -9.16
N GLN A 50 6.27 -1.26 -8.83
CA GLN A 50 5.23 -0.39 -9.37
C GLN A 50 5.22 -0.40 -10.91
N LYS A 51 6.40 -0.25 -11.52
CA LYS A 51 6.51 -0.21 -12.99
C LYS A 51 6.17 -1.54 -13.66
N LEU A 52 6.61 -2.65 -13.08
CA LEU A 52 6.43 -3.98 -13.67
C LEU A 52 5.01 -4.55 -13.46
N PHE A 53 4.38 -4.29 -12.31
CA PHE A 53 3.19 -5.03 -11.91
C PHE A 53 1.94 -4.15 -11.66
N LEU A 54 2.11 -2.84 -11.49
CA LEU A 54 0.99 -1.95 -11.15
C LEU A 54 0.71 -0.87 -12.21
N ASP A 55 1.68 -0.55 -13.07
CA ASP A 55 1.53 0.55 -14.03
C ASP A 55 0.37 0.31 -15.01
N GLY A 56 0.12 -0.95 -15.40
CA GLY A 56 -1.00 -1.36 -16.25
C GLY A 56 -2.31 -1.67 -15.49
N SER A 57 -2.30 -1.74 -14.17
CA SER A 57 -3.47 -2.10 -13.38
C SER A 57 -4.46 -0.94 -13.26
N ARG A 58 -5.67 -1.12 -13.80
CA ARG A 58 -6.74 -0.13 -13.68
C ARG A 58 -7.26 0.00 -12.24
N ASP A 59 -7.26 -1.07 -11.47
CA ASP A 59 -7.67 -1.09 -10.07
C ASP A 59 -6.71 -0.27 -9.19
N PHE A 60 -5.41 -0.46 -9.40
CA PHE A 60 -4.41 0.38 -8.73
C PHE A 60 -4.50 1.85 -9.16
N GLN A 61 -4.75 2.11 -10.44
CA GLN A 61 -4.94 3.49 -10.93
C GLN A 61 -6.20 4.12 -10.35
N ALA A 62 -7.29 3.36 -10.18
CA ALA A 62 -8.51 3.81 -9.53
C ALA A 62 -8.26 4.19 -8.07
N LEU A 63 -7.60 3.32 -7.29
CA LEU A 63 -7.22 3.62 -5.92
C LEU A 63 -6.35 4.88 -5.84
N ALA A 64 -5.31 4.98 -6.66
CA ALA A 64 -4.39 6.12 -6.68
C ALA A 64 -5.04 7.45 -7.14
N ALA A 65 -6.23 7.39 -7.73
CA ALA A 65 -6.95 8.56 -8.22
C ALA A 65 -7.90 9.18 -7.18
N ARG A 66 -8.14 8.50 -6.05
CA ARG A 66 -9.00 9.04 -4.97
C ARG A 66 -8.33 10.22 -4.27
N ASP A 67 -9.10 11.24 -3.91
CA ASP A 67 -8.60 12.49 -3.32
C ASP A 67 -7.92 12.31 -1.96
N ASN A 68 -8.33 11.29 -1.20
CA ASN A 68 -7.77 10.94 0.11
C ASN A 68 -6.70 9.85 0.07
N VAL A 69 -6.18 9.51 -1.13
CA VAL A 69 -5.11 8.54 -1.33
C VAL A 69 -3.89 9.22 -1.93
N GLU A 70 -2.78 9.17 -1.23
CA GLU A 70 -1.49 9.64 -1.69
C GLU A 70 -0.59 8.44 -2.00
N VAL A 71 -0.04 8.38 -3.21
CA VAL A 71 0.89 7.32 -3.62
C VAL A 71 2.27 7.90 -3.87
N GLY A 72 3.24 7.46 -3.09
CA GLY A 72 4.67 7.73 -3.26
C GLY A 72 5.36 6.55 -3.96
N ILE A 73 6.11 6.83 -5.00
CA ILE A 73 6.92 5.84 -5.71
C ILE A 73 8.39 6.08 -5.35
N TYR A 74 8.98 5.12 -4.62
CA TYR A 74 10.39 5.19 -4.24
C TYR A 74 11.29 4.86 -5.44
N ASN A 75 12.15 5.78 -5.78
CA ASN A 75 13.13 5.67 -6.87
C ASN A 75 12.53 5.07 -8.15
N PRO A 76 11.55 5.76 -8.78
CA PRO A 76 10.89 5.27 -9.99
C PRO A 76 11.88 5.06 -11.13
N ILE A 77 11.67 4.03 -11.94
CA ILE A 77 12.53 3.75 -13.10
C ILE A 77 12.25 4.77 -14.20
N THR A 78 13.29 5.46 -14.58
CA THR A 78 13.29 6.35 -15.75
C THR A 78 14.55 6.11 -16.58
N PRO A 79 14.57 6.43 -17.88
CA PRO A 79 15.78 6.30 -18.68
C PRO A 79 17.00 7.04 -18.12
N LEU A 80 16.76 8.10 -17.33
CA LEU A 80 17.81 8.96 -16.76
C LEU A 80 18.41 8.41 -15.45
N ASN A 81 17.78 7.40 -14.80
CA ASN A 81 18.24 6.89 -13.51
C ASN A 81 18.51 5.38 -13.47
N LEU A 82 18.78 4.76 -14.62
CA LEU A 82 19.10 3.33 -14.71
C LEU A 82 20.29 2.91 -13.83
N PHE A 83 21.25 3.81 -13.58
CA PHE A 83 22.37 3.56 -12.66
C PHE A 83 21.96 3.47 -11.18
N ARG A 84 20.72 3.84 -10.84
CA ARG A 84 20.17 3.75 -9.47
C ARG A 84 19.27 2.51 -9.26
N LEU A 85 19.30 1.54 -10.17
CA LEU A 85 18.44 0.35 -10.06
C LEU A 85 18.65 -0.45 -8.77
N ASN A 86 19.84 -0.39 -8.18
CA ASN A 86 20.16 -1.09 -6.93
C ASN A 86 19.68 -0.34 -5.66
N TYR A 87 19.25 0.91 -5.78
CA TYR A 87 18.72 1.67 -4.64
C TYR A 87 17.23 1.38 -4.51
N ARG A 88 16.89 0.37 -3.70
CA ARG A 88 15.51 -0.11 -3.52
C ARG A 88 15.07 0.03 -2.08
N MET A 89 13.80 0.40 -1.89
CA MET A 89 13.13 0.30 -0.62
C MET A 89 12.65 -1.12 -0.42
N HIS A 90 12.98 -1.75 0.72
CA HIS A 90 12.61 -3.14 0.98
C HIS A 90 11.66 -3.29 2.19
N ASP A 91 10.98 -2.23 2.55
CA ASP A 91 10.08 -2.17 3.69
C ASP A 91 8.75 -2.87 3.42
N LYS A 92 8.18 -3.45 4.47
CA LYS A 92 6.87 -4.10 4.45
C LYS A 92 6.19 -3.90 5.79
N TYR A 93 5.38 -2.86 5.89
CA TYR A 93 4.59 -2.59 7.08
C TYR A 93 3.32 -1.81 6.74
N VAL A 94 2.35 -1.91 7.64
CA VAL A 94 1.13 -1.10 7.61
C VAL A 94 0.86 -0.55 9.00
N ILE A 95 0.51 0.74 9.08
CA ILE A 95 0.10 1.42 10.30
C ILE A 95 -1.37 1.82 10.12
N VAL A 96 -2.19 1.64 11.14
CA VAL A 96 -3.62 2.00 11.11
C VAL A 96 -3.96 2.87 12.32
N ASP A 97 -4.52 4.04 12.04
CA ASP A 97 -5.09 4.99 13.00
C ASP A 97 -4.14 5.41 14.13
N ASP A 98 -2.82 5.37 13.89
CA ASP A 98 -1.79 5.62 14.91
C ASP A 98 -2.02 4.79 16.20
N LYS A 99 -2.57 3.58 16.03
CA LYS A 99 -2.92 2.65 17.12
C LYS A 99 -2.30 1.29 17.00
N MET A 100 -2.07 0.84 15.78
CA MET A 100 -1.51 -0.48 15.55
C MET A 100 -0.67 -0.51 14.29
N TYR A 101 0.31 -1.40 14.26
CA TYR A 101 1.06 -1.68 13.03
C TYR A 101 1.34 -3.17 12.88
N LEU A 102 1.45 -3.59 11.62
CA LEU A 102 1.98 -4.89 11.22
C LEU A 102 3.30 -4.64 10.50
N LEU A 103 4.35 -5.33 10.92
CA LEU A 103 5.69 -5.24 10.34
C LEU A 103 6.24 -6.64 10.11
N GLY A 104 6.79 -6.91 8.94
CA GLY A 104 7.36 -8.23 8.66
C GLY A 104 8.07 -8.35 7.33
N GLY A 105 8.22 -9.58 6.86
CA GLY A 105 8.91 -9.91 5.62
C GLY A 105 7.99 -10.14 4.42
N ARG A 106 6.66 -10.27 4.61
CA ARG A 106 5.73 -10.60 3.53
C ARG A 106 5.52 -9.45 2.56
N ASN A 107 5.68 -9.74 1.28
CA ASN A 107 5.25 -8.87 0.21
C ASN A 107 3.74 -9.02 -0.05
N SER A 108 3.17 -8.05 -0.76
CA SER A 108 1.73 -7.97 -1.02
C SER A 108 1.38 -8.60 -2.37
N ASN A 109 1.52 -9.92 -2.46
CA ASN A 109 1.24 -10.70 -3.66
C ASN A 109 0.97 -12.18 -3.32
N ASP A 110 0.52 -12.96 -4.30
CA ASP A 110 0.13 -14.38 -4.15
C ASP A 110 1.24 -15.28 -3.64
N ILE A 111 2.52 -14.96 -3.89
CA ILE A 111 3.65 -15.77 -3.44
C ILE A 111 3.75 -15.78 -1.90
N PHE A 112 3.29 -14.71 -1.25
CA PHE A 112 3.37 -14.54 0.20
C PHE A 112 2.02 -14.64 0.91
N LEU A 113 0.92 -14.31 0.23
CA LEU A 113 -0.41 -14.18 0.83
C LEU A 113 -1.45 -15.09 0.20
N GLY A 114 -1.16 -15.73 -0.94
CA GLY A 114 -2.10 -16.59 -1.65
C GLY A 114 -2.34 -17.94 -0.97
N ASP A 115 -3.45 -18.56 -1.31
CA ASP A 115 -3.87 -19.89 -0.80
C ASP A 115 -3.25 -21.06 -1.57
N LYS A 116 -2.31 -20.82 -2.45
CA LYS A 116 -1.67 -21.85 -3.27
C LYS A 116 -0.82 -22.78 -2.41
N THR A 117 -0.97 -24.07 -2.58
CA THR A 117 -0.23 -25.10 -1.83
C THR A 117 1.21 -25.31 -2.28
N THR A 118 1.61 -24.70 -3.40
CA THR A 118 2.96 -24.80 -3.98
C THR A 118 3.51 -23.43 -4.36
N GLY A 119 4.79 -23.20 -4.07
CA GLY A 119 5.47 -21.94 -4.42
C GLY A 119 5.16 -20.77 -3.50
N ILE A 120 4.65 -21.03 -2.29
CA ILE A 120 4.40 -20.01 -1.27
C ILE A 120 5.68 -19.76 -0.46
N ASN A 121 6.02 -18.50 -0.28
CA ASN A 121 7.05 -18.10 0.68
C ASN A 121 6.43 -17.95 2.06
N MET A 122 6.96 -18.71 3.02
CA MET A 122 6.55 -18.58 4.42
C MET A 122 7.40 -17.53 5.11
N ASP A 123 6.73 -16.55 5.70
CA ASP A 123 7.38 -15.50 6.48
C ASP A 123 6.55 -15.19 7.72
N ARG A 124 7.09 -14.38 8.63
CA ARG A 124 6.41 -14.01 9.87
C ARG A 124 6.30 -12.50 9.96
N ASP A 125 5.13 -12.05 10.38
CA ASP A 125 4.88 -10.65 10.69
C ASP A 125 4.56 -10.51 12.17
N ILE A 126 4.86 -9.34 12.71
CA ILE A 126 4.55 -8.95 14.08
C ILE A 126 3.43 -7.92 14.01
N LEU A 127 2.32 -8.20 14.70
CA LEU A 127 1.26 -7.23 14.94
C LEU A 127 1.50 -6.60 16.31
N VAL A 128 1.61 -5.29 16.34
CA VAL A 128 1.72 -4.49 17.57
C VAL A 128 0.49 -3.61 17.69
N TYR A 129 -0.14 -3.67 18.86
CA TYR A 129 -1.25 -2.80 19.23
C TYR A 129 -0.80 -1.87 20.35
N ASP A 130 -0.89 -0.56 20.11
CA ASP A 130 -0.54 0.45 21.11
C ASP A 130 -1.70 0.71 22.07
N THR A 131 -1.51 0.37 23.33
CA THR A 131 -2.47 0.64 24.41
C THR A 131 -2.29 2.01 25.06
N SER A 132 -1.31 2.79 24.64
CA SER A 132 -0.95 4.09 25.20
C SER A 132 -1.58 5.28 24.44
N ALA A 133 -2.61 5.03 23.65
CA ALA A 133 -3.33 6.03 22.85
C ALA A 133 -2.40 6.80 21.86
N GLY A 134 -1.59 6.06 21.10
CA GLY A 134 -0.68 6.62 20.10
C GLY A 134 0.64 7.16 20.68
N LYS A 135 0.94 6.89 21.98
CA LYS A 135 2.17 7.34 22.64
C LYS A 135 3.23 6.25 22.75
N GLY A 136 2.98 5.06 22.21
CA GLY A 136 3.93 3.96 22.21
C GLY A 136 5.17 4.31 21.40
N GLU A 137 6.34 4.19 22.01
CA GLU A 137 7.61 4.60 21.41
C GLU A 137 7.88 3.91 20.06
N SER A 138 7.61 2.60 19.96
CA SER A 138 7.85 1.83 18.74
C SER A 138 6.97 2.27 17.58
N LEU A 139 5.70 2.62 17.85
CA LEU A 139 4.77 3.15 16.85
C LEU A 139 5.25 4.51 16.35
N GLN A 140 5.57 5.42 17.28
CA GLN A 140 6.06 6.76 16.94
C GLN A 140 7.37 6.71 16.12
N GLN A 141 8.28 5.80 16.47
CA GLN A 141 9.54 5.61 15.72
C GLN A 141 9.26 5.11 14.29
N LEU A 142 8.31 4.18 14.12
CA LEU A 142 7.93 3.67 12.79
C LEU A 142 7.28 4.78 11.94
N GLU A 143 6.42 5.60 12.52
CA GLU A 143 5.83 6.77 11.84
C GLU A 143 6.88 7.80 11.44
N GLN A 144 7.80 8.15 12.35
CA GLN A 144 8.91 9.06 12.05
C GLN A 144 9.80 8.51 10.94
N TYR A 145 10.07 7.21 10.94
CA TYR A 145 10.80 6.54 9.88
C TYR A 145 10.07 6.68 8.54
N PHE A 146 8.76 6.40 8.50
CA PHE A 146 7.95 6.59 7.29
C PHE A 146 8.03 8.03 6.79
N GLN A 147 7.84 9.03 7.66
CA GLN A 147 7.89 10.44 7.26
C GLN A 147 9.26 10.81 6.67
N LYS A 148 10.34 10.28 7.26
CA LYS A 148 11.70 10.49 6.76
C LYS A 148 11.87 9.95 5.34
N ILE A 149 11.45 8.70 5.09
CA ILE A 149 11.55 8.09 3.75
C ILE A 149 10.62 8.81 2.75
N TRP A 150 9.39 9.14 3.18
CA TRP A 150 8.42 9.84 2.33
C TRP A 150 8.94 11.21 1.86
N ALA A 151 9.69 11.91 2.69
CA ALA A 151 10.27 13.22 2.38
C ALA A 151 11.53 13.16 1.50
N GLU A 152 12.08 11.98 1.22
CA GLU A 152 13.27 11.86 0.39
C GLU A 152 13.04 12.32 -1.05
N SER A 153 14.05 12.92 -1.65
CA SER A 153 14.02 13.35 -3.06
C SER A 153 13.84 12.19 -4.06
N SER A 154 14.12 10.96 -3.61
CA SER A 154 13.93 9.73 -4.37
C SER A 154 12.46 9.29 -4.43
N VAL A 155 11.59 9.79 -3.57
CA VAL A 155 10.15 9.54 -3.62
C VAL A 155 9.48 10.52 -4.57
N LYS A 156 8.69 9.99 -5.49
CA LYS A 156 7.90 10.80 -6.43
C LYS A 156 6.42 10.50 -6.24
N SER A 157 5.63 11.54 -6.06
CA SER A 157 4.19 11.43 -5.98
C SER A 157 3.62 10.98 -7.33
N LYS A 158 2.74 10.00 -7.30
CA LYS A 158 1.88 9.67 -8.45
C LYS A 158 0.71 10.67 -8.42
N GLY A 159 0.64 11.51 -9.43
CA GLY A 159 -0.40 12.55 -9.52
C GLY A 159 -1.81 11.97 -9.56
N GLN A 160 -2.74 12.68 -8.92
CA GLN A 160 -4.16 12.39 -8.99
C GLN A 160 -4.71 12.77 -10.37
N GLY A 161 -5.61 11.94 -10.92
CA GLY A 161 -6.27 12.22 -12.20
C GLY A 161 -7.45 13.18 -12.03
N ARG A 162 -7.67 14.07 -13.00
CA ARG A 162 -8.93 14.82 -13.08
C ARG A 162 -10.09 13.89 -13.43
N ASN A 163 -11.30 14.15 -12.87
CA ASN A 163 -12.52 13.36 -13.08
C ASN A 163 -12.35 11.86 -12.74
N ALA A 164 -11.64 11.55 -11.65
CA ALA A 164 -11.35 10.19 -11.26
C ALA A 164 -12.61 9.35 -10.99
N GLU A 165 -13.62 9.93 -10.36
CA GLU A 165 -14.90 9.28 -10.05
C GLU A 165 -15.58 8.73 -11.31
N GLU A 166 -15.72 9.56 -12.35
CA GLU A 166 -16.33 9.15 -13.61
C GLU A 166 -15.46 8.14 -14.36
N LYS A 167 -14.16 8.41 -14.44
CA LYS A 167 -13.19 7.59 -15.19
C LYS A 167 -13.06 6.15 -14.64
N TYR A 168 -13.15 5.99 -13.33
CA TYR A 168 -12.92 4.72 -12.64
C TYR A 168 -14.17 4.14 -11.98
N TYR A 169 -15.35 4.61 -12.35
CA TYR A 169 -16.62 4.15 -11.75
C TYR A 169 -16.76 2.62 -11.71
N VAL A 170 -16.49 1.96 -12.83
CA VAL A 170 -16.56 0.49 -12.94
C VAL A 170 -15.55 -0.19 -12.03
N GLN A 171 -14.33 0.35 -11.93
CA GLN A 171 -13.29 -0.19 -11.04
C GLN A 171 -13.69 -0.04 -9.57
N TYR A 172 -14.26 1.09 -9.17
CA TYR A 172 -14.72 1.29 -7.80
C TYR A 172 -15.80 0.31 -7.40
N GLN A 173 -16.77 0.06 -8.29
CA GLN A 173 -17.79 -0.96 -8.04
C GLN A 173 -17.20 -2.37 -7.93
N SER A 174 -16.34 -2.76 -8.87
CA SER A 174 -15.69 -4.07 -8.86
C SER A 174 -14.83 -4.30 -7.63
N LEU A 175 -14.09 -3.27 -7.18
CA LEU A 175 -13.28 -3.34 -5.96
C LEU A 175 -14.13 -3.45 -4.70
N GLU A 176 -15.29 -2.78 -4.64
CA GLU A 176 -16.22 -2.90 -3.52
C GLU A 176 -16.89 -4.26 -3.47
N GLU A 177 -17.32 -4.80 -4.61
CA GLU A 177 -17.83 -6.16 -4.71
C GLU A 177 -16.79 -7.18 -4.25
N ARG A 178 -15.53 -7.04 -4.71
CA ARG A 178 -14.43 -7.89 -4.29
C ARG A 178 -14.21 -7.83 -2.79
N TYR A 179 -14.13 -6.64 -2.21
CA TYR A 179 -13.96 -6.47 -0.77
C TYR A 179 -15.09 -7.13 0.04
N THR A 180 -16.32 -7.00 -0.43
CA THR A 180 -17.49 -7.58 0.24
C THR A 180 -17.47 -9.10 0.23
N SER A 181 -16.76 -9.73 -0.73
CA SER A 181 -16.60 -11.17 -0.84
C SER A 181 -15.47 -11.77 0.03
N LEU A 182 -14.63 -10.93 0.68
CA LEU A 182 -13.51 -11.32 1.54
C LEU A 182 -13.95 -11.62 2.98
#